data_7b53933cf1253bb1aeb5dc58c2947a4d
#
_entry.id   7b53933cf1253bb1aeb5dc58c2947a4d
#
_cell.length_a   1.000
_cell.length_b   1.000
_cell.length_c   1.000
_cell.angle_alpha   90.00
_cell.angle_beta   90.00
_cell.angle_gamma   90.00
#
_symmetry.space_group_name_H-M   'P 1'
#
loop_
_entity.id
_entity.type
_entity.pdbx_description
1 polymer ?
#
loop_
_entity_poly.entity_id
_entity_poly.type
_entity_poly.pdbx_seq_one_letter_code
_entity_poly.pdbx_strand_id
1 'polypeptide(L)'
;LLMVPVMTLRAATAVTWVLLAAQLLGVLALSWSGLVLAFVVFCTPLGRVPVGALGARVIRGRIEAGVYPRGGAVHVRLWAAERWLAASGATNISAAWLVKPLARMLGARIGRGVDFQTLPPVTGLLTVGSGAAIEPGVDLSGHWLDGDELHVGAVTIGDDARIGARSTLMPGTEIRQDAHVEAGSTV
;
A
#
# COMPACT_ATOMS: atom_id res chain seq x y z
N LEU A 1 16.29 11.95 9.13
CA LEU A 1 16.77 11.15 7.99
C LEU A 1 15.64 10.42 7.24
N LEU A 2 14.68 9.77 7.92
CA LEU A 2 13.58 9.02 7.30
C LEU A 2 12.53 9.87 6.55
N MET A 3 12.42 11.16 6.86
CA MET A 3 11.51 12.08 6.15
C MET A 3 12.08 12.56 4.80
N VAL A 4 13.39 12.43 4.57
CA VAL A 4 14.03 12.89 3.33
C VAL A 4 13.42 12.23 2.08
N PRO A 5 13.28 10.90 2.00
CA PRO A 5 12.70 10.28 0.81
C PRO A 5 11.23 10.68 0.56
N VAL A 6 10.46 10.92 1.62
CA VAL A 6 9.07 11.41 1.51
C VAL A 6 9.04 12.82 0.92
N MET A 7 9.92 13.70 1.40
CA MET A 7 10.02 15.07 0.90
C MET A 7 10.53 15.10 -0.55
N THR A 8 11.50 14.27 -0.90
CA THR A 8 12.00 14.18 -2.28
C THR A 8 10.94 13.76 -3.27
N LEU A 9 10.06 12.81 -2.91
CA LEU A 9 8.98 12.37 -3.79
C LEU A 9 7.93 13.45 -4.03
N ARG A 10 7.56 14.20 -2.97
CA ARG A 10 6.66 15.35 -3.09
C ARG A 10 7.29 16.48 -3.88
N ALA A 11 8.58 16.75 -3.64
CA ALA A 11 9.33 17.74 -4.39
C ALA A 11 9.43 17.37 -5.88
N ALA A 12 9.68 16.11 -6.22
CA ALA A 12 9.72 15.64 -7.60
C ALA A 12 8.40 15.89 -8.34
N THR A 13 7.26 15.66 -7.68
CA THR A 13 5.94 15.98 -8.25
C THR A 13 5.79 17.49 -8.48
N ALA A 14 6.11 18.32 -7.49
CA ALA A 14 6.02 19.77 -7.60
C ALA A 14 6.96 20.32 -8.68
N VAL A 15 8.21 19.86 -8.72
CA VAL A 15 9.20 20.24 -9.74
C VAL A 15 8.71 19.85 -11.14
N THR A 16 8.11 18.67 -11.31
CA THR A 16 7.57 18.25 -12.61
C THR A 16 6.49 19.23 -13.11
N TRP A 17 5.59 19.67 -12.22
CA TRP A 17 4.58 20.67 -12.57
C TRP A 17 5.19 22.04 -12.92
N VAL A 18 6.19 22.48 -12.16
CA VAL A 18 6.89 23.76 -12.44
C VAL A 18 7.61 23.69 -13.78
N LEU A 19 8.31 22.61 -14.07
CA LEU A 19 9.02 22.43 -15.34
C LEU A 19 8.05 22.35 -16.53
N LEU A 20 6.90 21.70 -16.37
CA LEU A 20 5.87 21.66 -17.39
C LEU A 20 5.28 23.04 -17.66
N ALA A 21 5.00 23.80 -16.61
CA ALA A 21 4.51 25.17 -16.75
C ALA A 21 5.55 26.08 -17.42
N ALA A 22 6.82 26.01 -17.03
CA ALA A 22 7.91 26.79 -17.60
C ALA A 22 8.12 26.46 -19.09
N GLN A 23 7.99 25.19 -19.48
CA GLN A 23 8.04 24.75 -20.87
C GLN A 23 6.87 25.30 -21.68
N LEU A 24 5.63 25.25 -21.14
CA LEU A 24 4.43 25.77 -21.81
C LEU A 24 4.47 27.30 -22.00
N LEU A 25 5.10 27.99 -21.05
CA LEU A 25 5.30 29.46 -21.12
C LEU A 25 6.50 29.86 -21.99
N GLY A 26 7.23 28.90 -22.57
CA GLY A 26 8.40 29.19 -23.40
C GLY A 26 9.63 29.69 -22.64
N VAL A 27 9.64 29.57 -21.30
CA VAL A 27 10.75 30.01 -20.44
C VAL A 27 11.93 29.04 -20.50
N LEU A 28 11.63 27.75 -20.71
CA LEU A 28 12.65 26.68 -20.79
C LEU A 28 12.44 25.86 -22.09
N ALA A 29 13.54 25.43 -22.67
CA ALA A 29 13.53 24.53 -23.83
C ALA A 29 14.02 23.13 -23.40
N LEU A 30 13.11 22.35 -22.82
CA LEU A 30 13.39 20.99 -22.37
C LEU A 30 12.87 19.95 -23.37
N SER A 31 13.43 18.74 -23.30
CA SER A 31 12.92 17.62 -24.09
C SER A 31 11.50 17.24 -23.65
N TRP A 32 10.55 17.28 -24.56
CA TRP A 32 9.17 16.84 -24.30
C TRP A 32 9.08 15.40 -23.85
N SER A 33 9.92 14.51 -24.39
CA SER A 33 9.95 13.10 -23.96
C SER A 33 10.33 12.93 -22.50
N GLY A 34 11.32 13.69 -22.02
CA GLY A 34 11.71 13.68 -20.60
C GLY A 34 10.62 14.23 -19.70
N LEU A 35 9.97 15.33 -20.09
CA LEU A 35 8.84 15.91 -19.34
C LEU A 35 7.63 14.98 -19.27
N VAL A 36 7.26 14.36 -20.38
CA VAL A 36 6.16 13.37 -20.43
C VAL A 36 6.48 12.17 -19.54
N LEU A 37 7.72 11.65 -19.60
CA LEU A 37 8.15 10.56 -18.73
C LEU A 37 8.07 10.95 -17.25
N ALA A 38 8.61 12.11 -16.88
CA ALA A 38 8.54 12.61 -15.51
C ALA A 38 7.08 12.79 -15.04
N PHE A 39 6.23 13.34 -15.91
CA PHE A 39 4.80 13.51 -15.61
C PHE A 39 4.10 12.15 -15.39
N VAL A 40 4.34 11.17 -16.26
CA VAL A 40 3.78 9.83 -16.10
C VAL A 40 4.24 9.20 -14.79
N VAL A 41 5.54 9.29 -14.46
CA VAL A 41 6.11 8.65 -13.27
C VAL A 41 5.66 9.32 -11.98
N PHE A 42 5.67 10.65 -11.90
CA PHE A 42 5.44 11.37 -10.65
C PHE A 42 4.03 11.95 -10.49
N CYS A 43 3.29 12.14 -11.58
CA CYS A 43 1.99 12.81 -11.52
C CYS A 43 0.80 11.88 -11.82
N THR A 44 1.02 10.74 -12.50
CA THR A 44 -0.07 9.81 -12.81
C THR A 44 -0.10 8.60 -11.88
N PRO A 45 -1.28 7.95 -11.70
CA PRO A 45 -1.38 6.70 -10.93
C PRO A 45 -0.50 5.57 -11.48
N LEU A 46 -0.29 5.54 -12.81
CA LEU A 46 0.52 4.51 -13.48
C LEU A 46 1.98 4.48 -13.02
N GLY A 47 2.56 5.64 -12.71
CA GLY A 47 3.91 5.73 -12.16
C GLY A 47 3.92 5.75 -10.64
N ARG A 48 2.98 6.46 -10.01
CA ARG A 48 2.94 6.61 -8.54
C ARG A 48 2.71 5.29 -7.80
N VAL A 49 1.90 4.39 -8.36
CA VAL A 49 1.63 3.08 -7.76
C VAL A 49 2.88 2.20 -7.71
N PRO A 50 3.59 1.96 -8.83
CA PRO A 50 4.84 1.20 -8.78
C PRO A 50 5.92 1.85 -7.89
N VAL A 51 6.12 3.16 -8.01
CA VAL A 51 7.10 3.91 -7.19
C VAL A 51 6.74 3.80 -5.71
N GLY A 52 5.47 3.96 -5.35
CA GLY A 52 4.98 3.81 -3.98
C GLY A 52 5.18 2.40 -3.45
N ALA A 53 4.71 1.40 -4.19
CA ALA A 53 4.75 0.00 -3.78
C ALA A 53 6.18 -0.54 -3.67
N LEU A 54 7.02 -0.32 -4.69
CA LEU A 54 8.39 -0.81 -4.70
C LEU A 54 9.25 -0.10 -3.65
N GLY A 55 9.10 1.22 -3.50
CA GLY A 55 9.78 1.96 -2.46
C GLY A 55 9.39 1.50 -1.05
N ALA A 56 8.08 1.32 -0.79
CA ALA A 56 7.60 0.79 0.48
C ALA A 56 8.16 -0.62 0.76
N ARG A 57 8.20 -1.48 -0.27
CA ARG A 57 8.76 -2.83 -0.16
C ARG A 57 10.26 -2.82 0.15
N VAL A 58 11.03 -1.93 -0.46
CA VAL A 58 12.48 -1.77 -0.20
C VAL A 58 12.72 -1.25 1.21
N ILE A 59 11.98 -0.19 1.63
CA ILE A 59 12.10 0.42 2.97
C ILE A 59 11.74 -0.59 4.06
N ARG A 60 10.63 -1.30 3.89
CA ARG A 60 10.21 -2.34 4.83
C ARG A 60 11.24 -3.47 4.94
N GLY A 61 11.84 -3.87 3.82
CA GLY A 61 12.69 -5.05 3.73
C GLY A 61 11.90 -6.35 3.95
N ARG A 62 12.57 -7.38 4.46
CA ARG A 62 11.94 -8.63 4.84
C ARG A 62 11.48 -8.56 6.29
N ILE A 63 10.20 -8.80 6.52
CA ILE A 63 9.59 -8.88 7.86
C ILE A 63 8.86 -10.21 7.95
N GLU A 64 9.03 -10.89 9.05
CA GLU A 64 8.35 -12.16 9.39
C GLU A 64 7.27 -11.89 10.44
N ALA A 65 6.32 -12.81 10.57
CA ALA A 65 5.36 -12.74 11.65
C ALA A 65 6.07 -12.94 13.00
N GLY A 66 5.70 -12.15 13.99
CA GLY A 66 6.33 -12.20 15.30
C GLY A 66 6.06 -10.96 16.13
N VAL A 67 6.63 -10.93 17.31
CA VAL A 67 6.55 -9.81 18.27
C VAL A 67 7.89 -9.07 18.27
N TYR A 68 7.83 -7.77 18.15
CA TYR A 68 8.99 -6.88 18.04
C TYR A 68 8.88 -5.73 19.05
N PRO A 69 10.00 -5.18 19.52
CA PRO A 69 9.94 -4.04 20.42
C PRO A 69 9.39 -2.79 19.73
N ARG A 70 8.52 -2.08 20.43
CA ARG A 70 8.02 -0.75 20.01
C ARG A 70 9.20 0.21 19.85
N GLY A 71 9.24 0.95 18.74
CA GLY A 71 10.38 1.82 18.41
C GLY A 71 11.59 1.10 17.84
N GLY A 72 11.59 -0.23 17.80
CA GLY A 72 12.65 -1.04 17.19
C GLY A 72 12.74 -0.91 15.67
N ALA A 73 13.74 -1.53 15.08
CA ALA A 73 14.03 -1.42 13.65
C ALA A 73 12.87 -1.85 12.76
N VAL A 74 12.10 -2.88 13.15
CA VAL A 74 10.94 -3.37 12.40
C VAL A 74 9.82 -2.33 12.42
N HIS A 75 9.50 -1.78 13.61
CA HIS A 75 8.50 -0.74 13.75
C HIS A 75 8.82 0.49 12.90
N VAL A 76 10.07 0.97 12.97
CA VAL A 76 10.52 2.15 12.21
C VAL A 76 10.45 1.89 10.70
N ARG A 77 10.80 0.68 10.23
CA ARG A 77 10.71 0.33 8.80
C ARG A 77 9.25 0.25 8.32
N LEU A 78 8.35 -0.34 9.10
CA LEU A 78 6.91 -0.37 8.78
C LEU A 78 6.34 1.03 8.70
N TRP A 79 6.57 1.85 9.73
CA TRP A 79 6.13 3.24 9.75
C TRP A 79 6.68 4.05 8.55
N ALA A 80 7.97 3.87 8.22
CA ALA A 80 8.58 4.56 7.09
C ALA A 80 8.00 4.10 5.75
N ALA A 81 7.72 2.80 5.59
CA ALA A 81 7.10 2.24 4.40
C ALA A 81 5.68 2.76 4.19
N GLU A 82 4.88 2.87 5.26
CA GLU A 82 3.55 3.47 5.23
C GLU A 82 3.59 4.95 4.85
N ARG A 83 4.51 5.72 5.45
CA ARG A 83 4.70 7.14 5.13
C ARG A 83 5.13 7.34 3.69
N TRP A 84 6.02 6.48 3.18
CA TRP A 84 6.41 6.48 1.78
C TRP A 84 5.23 6.20 0.85
N LEU A 85 4.47 5.14 1.13
CA LEU A 85 3.31 4.76 0.34
C LEU A 85 2.25 5.87 0.32
N ALA A 86 1.97 6.48 1.48
CA ALA A 86 1.07 7.62 1.59
C ALA A 86 1.58 8.85 0.80
N ALA A 87 2.89 9.14 0.89
CA ALA A 87 3.50 10.27 0.18
C ALA A 87 3.49 10.10 -1.34
N SER A 88 3.59 8.85 -1.84
CA SER A 88 3.47 8.56 -3.26
C SER A 88 2.06 8.86 -3.80
N GLY A 89 1.05 8.97 -2.93
CA GLY A 89 -0.36 9.08 -3.29
C GLY A 89 -0.97 7.78 -3.81
N ALA A 90 -0.25 6.66 -3.68
CA ALA A 90 -0.77 5.34 -4.04
C ALA A 90 -1.92 4.87 -3.13
N THR A 91 -2.10 5.50 -1.97
CA THR A 91 -3.23 5.27 -1.06
C THR A 91 -4.50 6.02 -1.45
N ASN A 92 -4.39 7.06 -2.28
CA ASN A 92 -5.52 7.88 -2.74
C ASN A 92 -6.10 7.41 -4.08
N ILE A 93 -5.95 6.11 -4.37
CA ILE A 93 -6.39 5.54 -5.64
C ILE A 93 -7.86 5.19 -5.53
N SER A 94 -8.72 5.98 -6.17
CA SER A 94 -10.15 5.67 -6.35
C SER A 94 -10.40 4.57 -7.39
N ALA A 95 -9.36 4.15 -8.10
CA ALA A 95 -9.45 3.17 -9.18
C ALA A 95 -9.27 1.74 -8.62
N ALA A 96 -10.36 1.03 -8.38
CA ALA A 96 -10.38 -0.33 -7.85
C ALA A 96 -9.47 -1.31 -8.64
N TRP A 97 -9.29 -1.10 -9.95
CA TRP A 97 -8.43 -1.95 -10.78
C TRP A 97 -6.94 -1.86 -10.43
N LEU A 98 -6.48 -0.77 -9.78
CA LEU A 98 -5.09 -0.58 -9.35
C LEU A 98 -4.79 -1.20 -7.97
N VAL A 99 -5.80 -1.47 -7.17
CA VAL A 99 -5.62 -1.98 -5.80
C VAL A 99 -4.98 -3.38 -5.80
N LYS A 100 -5.42 -4.28 -6.68
CA LYS A 100 -4.82 -5.63 -6.79
C LYS A 100 -3.35 -5.60 -7.27
N PRO A 101 -2.98 -4.86 -8.33
CA PRO A 101 -1.59 -4.65 -8.68
C PRO A 101 -0.75 -4.08 -7.52
N LEU A 102 -1.27 -3.06 -6.82
CA LEU A 102 -0.62 -2.48 -5.65
C LEU A 102 -0.35 -3.55 -4.58
N ALA A 103 -1.38 -4.35 -4.22
CA ALA A 103 -1.25 -5.40 -3.24
C ALA A 103 -0.17 -6.44 -3.61
N ARG A 104 -0.15 -6.88 -4.87
CA ARG A 104 0.86 -7.84 -5.36
C ARG A 104 2.28 -7.25 -5.34
N MET A 105 2.45 -5.97 -5.73
CA MET A 105 3.74 -5.29 -5.65
C MET A 105 4.22 -5.13 -4.21
N LEU A 106 3.32 -4.92 -3.24
CA LEU A 106 3.65 -4.92 -1.81
C LEU A 106 4.00 -6.31 -1.27
N GLY A 107 3.73 -7.38 -2.03
CA GLY A 107 4.09 -8.74 -1.66
C GLY A 107 2.91 -9.61 -1.25
N ALA A 108 1.68 -9.11 -1.34
CA ALA A 108 0.49 -9.91 -1.07
C ALA A 108 0.26 -10.97 -2.15
N ARG A 109 -0.28 -12.11 -1.76
CA ARG A 109 -0.72 -13.19 -2.66
C ARG A 109 -2.21 -13.05 -2.89
N ILE A 110 -2.62 -12.72 -4.10
CA ILE A 110 -4.03 -12.48 -4.46
C ILE A 110 -4.45 -13.48 -5.53
N GLY A 111 -5.46 -14.28 -5.22
CA GLY A 111 -6.07 -15.28 -6.09
C GLY A 111 -6.77 -14.70 -7.34
N ARG A 112 -7.46 -15.55 -8.08
CA ARG A 112 -8.23 -15.16 -9.26
C ARG A 112 -9.64 -14.72 -8.86
N GLY A 113 -10.23 -13.80 -9.60
CA GLY A 113 -11.63 -13.38 -9.37
C GLY A 113 -11.89 -12.63 -8.06
N VAL A 114 -10.85 -12.25 -7.31
CA VAL A 114 -11.00 -11.54 -6.03
C VAL A 114 -11.60 -10.16 -6.27
N ASP A 115 -12.63 -9.80 -5.51
CA ASP A 115 -13.08 -8.40 -5.38
C ASP A 115 -12.37 -7.75 -4.17
N PHE A 116 -11.52 -6.76 -4.44
CA PHE A 116 -10.63 -6.19 -3.42
C PHE A 116 -10.81 -4.67 -3.41
N GLN A 117 -11.56 -4.16 -2.43
CA GLN A 117 -11.98 -2.75 -2.37
C GLN A 117 -11.38 -1.98 -1.18
N THR A 118 -10.33 -2.51 -0.55
CA THR A 118 -9.64 -1.85 0.57
C THR A 118 -8.15 -1.71 0.31
N LEU A 119 -7.45 -0.91 1.12
CA LEU A 119 -6.00 -0.74 0.97
C LEU A 119 -5.25 -1.98 1.48
N PRO A 120 -4.29 -2.49 0.70
CA PRO A 120 -3.48 -3.61 1.14
C PRO A 120 -2.47 -3.19 2.22
N PRO A 121 -2.14 -4.09 3.16
CA PRO A 121 -1.15 -3.81 4.19
C PRO A 121 0.26 -3.74 3.59
N VAL A 122 1.09 -2.88 4.16
CA VAL A 122 2.51 -2.77 3.77
C VAL A 122 3.35 -3.95 4.23
N THR A 123 2.88 -4.75 5.19
CA THR A 123 3.60 -5.91 5.74
C THR A 123 3.93 -6.95 4.67
N GLY A 124 3.10 -7.06 3.62
CA GLY A 124 3.23 -8.06 2.56
C GLY A 124 2.91 -9.50 3.02
N LEU A 125 2.33 -9.65 4.20
CA LEU A 125 1.93 -10.93 4.79
C LEU A 125 0.44 -11.23 4.59
N LEU A 126 -0.15 -10.69 3.50
CA LEU A 126 -1.54 -10.91 3.13
C LEU A 126 -1.65 -12.01 2.08
N THR A 127 -2.52 -12.98 2.33
CA THR A 127 -2.92 -13.99 1.34
C THR A 127 -4.44 -13.96 1.18
N VAL A 128 -4.92 -13.86 -0.04
CA VAL A 128 -6.35 -13.86 -0.38
C VAL A 128 -6.61 -14.94 -1.41
N GLY A 129 -7.51 -15.84 -1.09
CA GLY A 129 -7.94 -16.95 -1.95
C GLY A 129 -8.73 -16.48 -3.18
N SER A 130 -9.00 -17.40 -4.08
CA SER A 130 -9.77 -17.11 -5.31
C SER A 130 -11.24 -16.85 -4.98
N GLY A 131 -11.90 -15.99 -5.75
CA GLY A 131 -13.32 -15.68 -5.57
C GLY A 131 -13.67 -14.85 -4.32
N ALA A 132 -12.72 -14.61 -3.42
CA ALA A 132 -12.99 -13.87 -2.19
C ALA A 132 -13.40 -12.42 -2.47
N ALA A 133 -14.28 -11.87 -1.62
CA ALA A 133 -14.74 -10.49 -1.69
C ALA A 133 -14.39 -9.75 -0.39
N ILE A 134 -13.71 -8.62 -0.52
CA ILE A 134 -13.32 -7.76 0.59
C ILE A 134 -13.91 -6.38 0.34
N GLU A 135 -14.88 -6.02 1.16
CA GLU A 135 -15.64 -4.79 1.00
C GLU A 135 -14.85 -3.53 1.42
N PRO A 136 -15.36 -2.32 1.11
CA PRO A 136 -14.68 -1.08 1.43
C PRO A 136 -14.49 -0.86 2.93
N GLY A 137 -13.33 -0.27 3.29
CA GLY A 137 -13.03 0.13 4.65
C GLY A 137 -12.66 -1.02 5.59
N VAL A 138 -12.44 -2.23 5.08
CA VAL A 138 -11.88 -3.33 5.86
C VAL A 138 -10.44 -2.99 6.23
N ASP A 139 -10.10 -3.11 7.51
CA ASP A 139 -8.73 -2.95 7.99
C ASP A 139 -7.98 -4.29 7.91
N LEU A 140 -6.89 -4.28 7.16
CA LEU A 140 -5.98 -5.43 6.94
C LEU A 140 -4.55 -5.08 7.35
N SER A 141 -4.37 -4.19 8.34
CA SER A 141 -3.03 -3.62 8.61
C SER A 141 -1.95 -4.67 8.86
N GLY A 142 -2.30 -5.84 9.36
CA GLY A 142 -1.37 -6.96 9.55
C GLY A 142 -0.35 -6.70 10.67
N HIS A 143 -0.51 -5.61 11.42
CA HIS A 143 0.26 -5.32 12.63
C HIS A 143 -0.55 -4.45 13.59
N TRP A 144 -0.25 -4.53 14.88
CA TRP A 144 -0.85 -3.73 15.93
C TRP A 144 0.13 -3.51 17.08
N LEU A 145 -0.13 -2.49 17.90
CA LEU A 145 0.69 -2.16 19.06
C LEU A 145 -0.04 -2.56 20.34
N ASP A 146 0.65 -3.27 21.20
CA ASP A 146 0.21 -3.58 22.55
C ASP A 146 1.28 -3.17 23.55
N GLY A 147 1.02 -2.11 24.32
CA GLY A 147 2.02 -1.54 25.22
C GLY A 147 3.33 -1.21 24.51
N ASP A 148 4.40 -1.90 24.89
CA ASP A 148 5.74 -1.74 24.33
C ASP A 148 6.08 -2.77 23.23
N GLU A 149 5.08 -3.51 22.74
CA GLU A 149 5.24 -4.53 21.74
C GLU A 149 4.54 -4.18 20.43
N LEU A 150 5.15 -4.54 19.33
CA LEU A 150 4.58 -4.52 17.97
C LEU A 150 4.35 -5.95 17.54
N HIS A 151 3.10 -6.32 17.42
CA HIS A 151 2.69 -7.62 16.89
C HIS A 151 2.52 -7.53 15.37
N VAL A 152 3.23 -8.38 14.64
CA VAL A 152 3.11 -8.50 13.18
C VAL A 152 2.64 -9.90 12.86
N GLY A 153 1.57 -10.02 12.07
CA GLY A 153 1.01 -11.32 11.72
C GLY A 153 0.58 -11.41 10.27
N ALA A 154 0.52 -12.64 9.76
CA ALA A 154 -0.08 -12.90 8.47
C ALA A 154 -1.61 -12.79 8.57
N VAL A 155 -2.24 -12.27 7.53
CA VAL A 155 -3.69 -12.34 7.36
C VAL A 155 -3.98 -13.24 6.17
N THR A 156 -4.72 -14.32 6.41
CA THR A 156 -5.07 -15.29 5.39
C THR A 156 -6.59 -15.35 5.22
N ILE A 157 -7.06 -15.13 4.00
CA ILE A 157 -8.46 -15.18 3.62
C ILE A 157 -8.62 -16.30 2.61
N GLY A 158 -9.49 -17.27 2.91
CA GLY A 158 -9.74 -18.46 2.08
C GLY A 158 -10.48 -18.15 0.79
N ASP A 159 -10.62 -19.18 -0.05
CA ASP A 159 -11.37 -19.08 -1.31
C ASP A 159 -12.85 -18.77 -1.03
N ASP A 160 -13.47 -17.96 -1.88
CA ASP A 160 -14.88 -17.58 -1.84
C ASP A 160 -15.35 -16.93 -0.52
N ALA A 161 -14.42 -16.60 0.40
CA ALA A 161 -14.74 -15.91 1.65
C ALA A 161 -15.20 -14.47 1.42
N ARG A 162 -16.10 -13.99 2.27
CA ARG A 162 -16.67 -12.63 2.20
C ARG A 162 -16.38 -11.86 3.47
N ILE A 163 -15.79 -10.70 3.33
CA ILE A 163 -15.44 -9.81 4.45
C ILE A 163 -16.27 -8.54 4.31
N GLY A 164 -17.22 -8.36 5.22
CA GLY A 164 -18.13 -7.23 5.24
C GLY A 164 -17.43 -5.90 5.57
N ALA A 165 -18.03 -4.82 5.09
CA ALA A 165 -17.46 -3.47 5.17
C ALA A 165 -17.11 -3.06 6.62
N ARG A 166 -16.01 -2.29 6.74
CA ARG A 166 -15.54 -1.74 8.02
C ARG A 166 -15.19 -2.79 9.07
N SER A 167 -14.94 -4.03 8.67
CA SER A 167 -14.40 -5.05 9.57
C SER A 167 -12.91 -4.87 9.78
N THR A 168 -12.40 -5.35 10.90
CA THR A 168 -10.98 -5.35 11.22
C THR A 168 -10.49 -6.79 11.33
N LEU A 169 -9.52 -7.17 10.50
CA LEU A 169 -8.84 -8.46 10.60
C LEU A 169 -7.50 -8.26 11.29
N MET A 170 -7.39 -8.80 12.52
CA MET A 170 -6.18 -8.66 13.33
C MET A 170 -5.00 -9.46 12.75
N PRO A 171 -3.75 -9.11 13.07
CA PRO A 171 -2.58 -9.88 12.71
C PRO A 171 -2.66 -11.32 13.20
N GLY A 172 -2.48 -12.28 12.30
CA GLY A 172 -2.60 -13.70 12.60
C GLY A 172 -3.97 -14.29 12.28
N THR A 173 -4.93 -13.49 11.79
CA THR A 173 -6.27 -13.96 11.44
C THR A 173 -6.23 -14.90 10.23
N GLU A 174 -6.93 -16.00 10.36
CA GLU A 174 -7.18 -16.98 9.30
C GLU A 174 -8.68 -17.15 9.08
N ILE A 175 -9.17 -16.66 7.95
CA ILE A 175 -10.56 -16.83 7.50
C ILE A 175 -10.60 -18.03 6.57
N ARG A 176 -11.46 -19.00 6.88
CA ARG A 176 -11.59 -20.23 6.08
C ARG A 176 -12.33 -19.97 4.77
N GLN A 177 -12.23 -20.94 3.87
CA GLN A 177 -13.01 -20.98 2.64
C GLN A 177 -14.50 -20.83 2.94
N ASP A 178 -15.24 -20.13 2.05
CA ASP A 178 -16.69 -19.87 2.13
C ASP A 178 -17.15 -19.16 3.41
N ALA A 179 -16.23 -18.71 4.26
CA ALA A 179 -16.59 -18.01 5.50
C ALA A 179 -17.14 -16.62 5.21
N HIS A 180 -18.07 -16.18 6.05
CA HIS A 180 -18.64 -14.84 6.02
C HIS A 180 -18.35 -14.08 7.31
N VAL A 181 -17.76 -12.92 7.18
CA VAL A 181 -17.50 -11.97 8.27
C VAL A 181 -18.50 -10.82 8.11
N GLU A 182 -19.37 -10.64 9.10
CA GLU A 182 -20.35 -9.56 9.11
C GLU A 182 -19.69 -8.18 9.12
N ALA A 183 -20.36 -7.19 8.53
CA ALA A 183 -19.88 -5.82 8.50
C ALA A 183 -19.65 -5.26 9.93
N GLY A 184 -18.54 -4.53 10.12
CA GLY A 184 -18.16 -3.95 11.40
C GLY A 184 -17.63 -4.94 12.43
N SER A 185 -17.33 -6.17 12.05
CA SER A 185 -16.76 -7.19 12.94
C SER A 185 -15.26 -6.99 13.19
N THR A 186 -14.78 -7.43 14.35
CA THR A 186 -13.34 -7.57 14.63
C THR A 186 -13.00 -9.04 14.84
N VAL A 187 -12.04 -9.55 14.09
CA VAL A 187 -11.62 -10.96 14.07
C VAL A 187 -10.12 -11.06 14.30
#